data_a1919dc67daa8480c41a37b092f775da
#
_entry.id   a1919dc67daa8480c41a37b092f775da
#
_cell.length_a   1.000
_cell.length_b   1.000
_cell.length_c   1.000
_cell.angle_alpha   90.00
_cell.angle_beta   90.00
_cell.angle_gamma   90.00
#
_symmetry.space_group_name_H-M   'P 1'
#
loop_
_entity.id
_entity.type
_entity.pdbx_description
1 polymer ?
#
loop_
_entity_poly.entity_id
_entity_poly.type
_entity_poly.pdbx_seq_one_letter_code
_entity_poly.pdbx_strand_id
1 'polypeptide(L)'
;VDANTYKIFGCEAGIPNYDYSMEEAVNEKYLVGYRVINRTSSILTKGIDLNALTEEEKAQLDEYLEEDPPTPDFNIPGNEIFKYLFNEDTCKRVLEELMMWGNRVNGGETLGKTIIFAYNHRHAQMIVDCFHNMYPEYPANTCQLVDYSISYGQDLVLQFEQNDEFRIAVSVDMLDTGVDVPAVLNLV
;
A
#
# COMPACT_ATOMS: atom_id res chain seq x y z
N VAL A 1 1.72 2.76 -21.21
CA VAL A 1 0.61 2.99 -22.16
C VAL A 1 0.67 1.91 -23.22
N ASP A 2 -0.42 1.20 -23.42
CA ASP A 2 -0.53 0.12 -24.40
C ASP A 2 -0.38 0.69 -25.83
N ALA A 3 0.36 0.00 -26.68
CA ALA A 3 0.53 0.37 -28.09
C ALA A 3 -0.79 0.55 -28.85
N ASN A 4 -1.86 -0.12 -28.41
CA ASN A 4 -3.20 0.02 -28.95
C ASN A 4 -3.85 1.37 -28.64
N THR A 5 -3.52 2.00 -27.52
CA THR A 5 -4.08 3.31 -27.14
C THR A 5 -3.68 4.40 -28.14
N TYR A 6 -2.42 4.46 -28.51
CA TYR A 6 -1.95 5.41 -29.53
C TYR A 6 -2.68 5.22 -30.86
N LYS A 7 -2.90 3.98 -31.27
CA LYS A 7 -3.60 3.65 -32.51
C LYS A 7 -5.07 4.08 -32.47
N ILE A 8 -5.73 3.90 -31.31
CA ILE A 8 -7.13 4.29 -31.11
C ILE A 8 -7.30 5.82 -31.29
N PHE A 9 -6.35 6.59 -30.76
CA PHE A 9 -6.35 8.06 -30.84
C PHE A 9 -5.66 8.62 -32.10
N GLY A 10 -5.24 7.77 -33.02
CA GLY A 10 -4.59 8.19 -34.26
C GLY A 10 -3.20 8.83 -34.09
N CYS A 11 -2.51 8.48 -33.00
CA CYS A 11 -1.17 8.96 -32.70
C CYS A 11 -0.10 7.97 -33.18
N GLU A 12 1.10 8.45 -33.44
CA GLU A 12 2.29 7.59 -33.56
C GLU A 12 2.60 6.93 -32.21
N ALA A 13 3.10 5.69 -32.24
CA ALA A 13 3.45 4.97 -31.03
C ALA A 13 4.53 5.73 -30.22
N GLY A 14 4.20 6.07 -28.97
CA GLY A 14 5.07 6.85 -28.10
C GLY A 14 4.94 8.36 -28.21
N ILE A 15 4.15 8.88 -29.17
CA ILE A 15 3.94 10.33 -29.38
C ILE A 15 2.47 10.65 -29.20
N PRO A 16 2.01 11.10 -28.04
CA PRO A 16 0.63 11.51 -27.83
C PRO A 16 0.31 12.84 -28.55
N ASN A 17 -0.94 13.06 -28.92
CA ASN A 17 -1.38 14.33 -29.50
C ASN A 17 -1.27 15.50 -28.52
N TYR A 18 -1.35 15.20 -27.23
CA TYR A 18 -1.18 16.13 -26.11
C TYR A 18 -0.57 15.37 -24.94
N ASP A 19 0.39 15.97 -24.29
CA ASP A 19 0.99 15.49 -23.04
C ASP A 19 0.94 16.62 -22.03
N TYR A 20 0.46 16.29 -20.83
CA TYR A 20 0.46 17.17 -19.68
C TYR A 20 1.19 16.46 -18.55
N SER A 21 2.46 16.79 -18.44
CA SER A 21 3.33 16.10 -17.51
C SER A 21 3.01 16.42 -16.04
N MET A 22 3.36 15.49 -15.16
CA MET A 22 3.23 15.72 -13.71
C MET A 22 4.05 16.94 -13.26
N GLU A 23 5.21 17.16 -13.88
CA GLU A 23 6.07 18.32 -13.59
C GLU A 23 5.38 19.65 -13.94
N GLU A 24 4.72 19.71 -15.08
CA GLU A 24 3.92 20.87 -15.49
C GLU A 24 2.77 21.11 -14.51
N ALA A 25 2.04 20.05 -14.15
CA ALA A 25 0.93 20.14 -13.20
C ALA A 25 1.38 20.61 -11.80
N VAL A 26 2.56 20.22 -11.35
CA VAL A 26 3.15 20.69 -10.08
C VAL A 26 3.59 22.15 -10.21
N ASN A 27 4.24 22.54 -11.32
CA ASN A 27 4.67 23.92 -11.55
C ASN A 27 3.49 24.87 -11.67
N GLU A 28 2.39 24.42 -12.28
CA GLU A 28 1.14 25.18 -12.39
C GLU A 28 0.27 25.11 -11.14
N LYS A 29 0.70 24.38 -10.10
CA LYS A 29 0.02 24.23 -8.80
C LYS A 29 -1.32 23.49 -8.84
N TYR A 30 -1.55 22.67 -9.86
CA TYR A 30 -2.67 21.73 -9.89
C TYR A 30 -2.38 20.46 -9.10
N LEU A 31 -1.10 20.07 -9.01
CA LEU A 31 -0.65 18.95 -8.19
C LEU A 31 0.41 19.42 -7.18
N VAL A 32 0.55 18.67 -6.09
CA VAL A 32 1.60 18.86 -5.09
C VAL A 32 2.81 18.00 -5.42
N GLY A 33 4.00 18.56 -5.25
CA GLY A 33 5.23 17.76 -5.36
C GLY A 33 5.28 16.68 -4.29
N TYR A 34 5.87 15.54 -4.63
CA TYR A 34 6.03 14.41 -3.71
C TYR A 34 7.51 14.04 -3.51
N ARG A 35 7.78 13.36 -2.41
CA ARG A 35 9.09 12.78 -2.12
C ARG A 35 8.94 11.27 -1.94
N VAL A 36 9.73 10.52 -2.69
CA VAL A 36 9.78 9.05 -2.56
C VAL A 36 10.89 8.67 -1.59
N ILE A 37 10.56 7.83 -0.61
CA ILE A 37 11.53 7.19 0.28
C ILE A 37 11.48 5.70 -0.03
N ASN A 38 12.48 5.23 -0.78
CA ASN A 38 12.61 3.82 -1.12
C ASN A 38 13.26 3.05 0.03
N ARG A 39 12.60 1.98 0.46
CA ARG A 39 13.15 0.99 1.40
C ARG A 39 13.14 -0.36 0.71
N THR A 40 14.28 -0.99 0.64
CA THR A 40 14.44 -2.28 -0.03
C THR A 40 15.01 -3.28 0.95
N SER A 41 14.34 -4.41 1.13
CA SER A 41 14.87 -5.52 1.91
C SER A 41 15.72 -6.44 1.02
N SER A 42 16.63 -7.22 1.63
CA SER A 42 17.42 -8.23 0.90
C SER A 42 16.52 -9.32 0.29
N ILE A 43 15.37 -9.57 0.87
CA ILE A 43 14.37 -10.53 0.42
C ILE A 43 13.78 -10.07 -0.94
N LEU A 44 13.48 -8.79 -1.08
CA LEU A 44 12.98 -8.21 -2.33
C LEU A 44 13.97 -8.26 -3.48
N THR A 45 15.28 -8.20 -3.17
CA THR A 45 16.32 -8.18 -4.19
C THR A 45 16.83 -9.55 -4.59
N LYS A 46 16.80 -10.53 -3.66
CA LYS A 46 17.40 -11.86 -3.85
C LYS A 46 16.40 -12.98 -4.04
N GLY A 47 15.11 -12.74 -3.79
CA GLY A 47 14.11 -13.81 -3.66
C GLY A 47 14.21 -14.51 -2.29
N ILE A 48 13.37 -15.52 -2.09
CA ILE A 48 13.42 -16.39 -0.90
C ILE A 48 13.97 -17.73 -1.29
N ASP A 49 14.98 -18.18 -0.53
CA ASP A 49 15.33 -19.59 -0.48
C ASP A 49 14.30 -20.30 0.42
N LEU A 50 13.48 -21.16 -0.16
CA LEU A 50 12.45 -21.92 0.55
C LEU A 50 13.04 -22.76 1.71
N ASN A 51 14.32 -23.12 1.63
CA ASN A 51 15.00 -23.85 2.69
C ASN A 51 15.39 -22.96 3.88
N ALA A 52 15.40 -21.64 3.69
CA ALA A 52 15.71 -20.65 4.73
C ALA A 52 14.47 -20.15 5.49
N LEU A 53 13.26 -20.56 5.08
CA LEU A 53 12.01 -20.19 5.74
C LEU A 53 11.87 -20.90 7.09
N THR A 54 11.32 -20.17 8.06
CA THR A 54 10.86 -20.73 9.33
C THR A 54 9.65 -21.66 9.11
N GLU A 55 9.36 -22.52 10.08
CA GLU A 55 8.19 -23.43 9.99
C GLU A 55 6.87 -22.65 9.96
N GLU A 56 6.80 -21.46 10.58
CA GLU A 56 5.64 -20.58 10.55
C GLU A 56 5.46 -19.95 9.15
N GLU A 57 6.55 -19.51 8.51
CA GLU A 57 6.53 -18.98 7.16
C GLU A 57 6.17 -20.06 6.12
N LYS A 58 6.64 -21.29 6.32
CA LYS A 58 6.26 -22.44 5.50
C LYS A 58 4.76 -22.75 5.62
N ALA A 59 4.23 -22.77 6.86
CA ALA A 59 2.82 -23.01 7.09
C ALA A 59 1.93 -21.94 6.45
N GLN A 60 2.34 -20.67 6.48
CA GLN A 60 1.65 -19.60 5.77
C GLN A 60 1.70 -19.80 4.26
N LEU A 61 2.84 -20.19 3.74
CA LEU A 61 3.00 -20.49 2.31
C LEU A 61 2.12 -21.66 1.88
N ASP A 62 2.09 -22.73 2.66
CA ASP A 62 1.27 -23.92 2.36
C ASP A 62 -0.24 -23.59 2.34
N GLU A 63 -0.71 -22.75 3.28
CA GLU A 63 -2.10 -22.27 3.30
C GLU A 63 -2.46 -21.47 2.03
N TYR A 64 -1.53 -20.68 1.52
CA TYR A 64 -1.71 -19.96 0.25
C TYR A 64 -1.70 -20.88 -0.97
N LEU A 65 -0.86 -21.90 -0.94
CA LEU A 65 -0.72 -22.86 -2.04
C LEU A 65 -1.95 -23.76 -2.17
N GLU A 66 -2.73 -23.96 -1.10
CA GLU A 66 -4.02 -24.66 -1.15
C GLU A 66 -5.09 -23.86 -1.91
N GLU A 67 -5.05 -22.53 -1.84
CA GLU A 67 -5.99 -21.66 -2.57
C GLU A 67 -5.61 -21.45 -4.04
N ASP A 68 -4.32 -21.47 -4.38
CA ASP A 68 -3.81 -21.30 -5.75
C ASP A 68 -2.53 -22.15 -5.97
N PRO A 69 -2.68 -23.47 -6.21
CA PRO A 69 -1.56 -24.40 -6.26
C PRO A 69 -0.60 -24.09 -7.42
N PRO A 70 0.71 -24.01 -7.14
CA PRO A 70 1.71 -23.67 -8.14
C PRO A 70 1.98 -24.79 -9.13
N THR A 71 2.48 -24.41 -10.30
CA THR A 71 3.04 -25.34 -11.29
C THR A 71 4.36 -25.96 -10.79
N PRO A 72 4.77 -27.16 -11.30
CA PRO A 72 5.85 -27.97 -10.72
C PRO A 72 7.26 -27.38 -10.64
N ASP A 73 7.54 -26.25 -11.29
CA ASP A 73 8.83 -25.53 -11.26
C ASP A 73 8.71 -24.25 -10.41
N PHE A 74 8.54 -24.44 -9.10
CA PHE A 74 8.25 -23.35 -8.18
C PHE A 74 9.51 -22.62 -7.74
N ASN A 75 9.77 -21.50 -8.38
CA ASN A 75 10.71 -20.48 -7.89
C ASN A 75 9.95 -19.16 -7.78
N ILE A 76 9.75 -18.65 -6.56
CA ILE A 76 9.03 -17.40 -6.35
C ILE A 76 9.97 -16.23 -6.69
N PRO A 77 9.74 -15.51 -7.81
CA PRO A 77 10.50 -14.30 -8.10
C PRO A 77 10.36 -13.30 -6.96
N GLY A 78 11.43 -12.56 -6.63
CA GLY A 78 11.41 -11.61 -5.53
C GLY A 78 10.29 -10.56 -5.58
N ASN A 79 9.76 -10.25 -6.77
CA ASN A 79 8.63 -9.35 -6.98
C ASN A 79 7.25 -9.98 -6.71
N GLU A 80 7.16 -11.31 -6.63
CA GLU A 80 5.91 -12.03 -6.34
C GLU A 80 5.81 -12.54 -4.90
N ILE A 81 6.88 -12.40 -4.16
CA ILE A 81 7.00 -12.86 -2.76
C ILE A 81 5.92 -12.28 -1.85
N PHE A 82 5.54 -11.03 -2.09
CA PHE A 82 4.45 -10.38 -1.34
C PHE A 82 3.08 -11.02 -1.54
N LYS A 83 2.90 -11.82 -2.57
CA LYS A 83 1.68 -12.58 -2.76
C LYS A 83 1.53 -13.68 -1.72
N TYR A 84 2.66 -14.20 -1.22
CA TYR A 84 2.70 -15.45 -0.47
C TYR A 84 3.20 -15.30 0.97
N LEU A 85 4.00 -14.30 1.28
CA LEU A 85 4.63 -14.13 2.58
C LEU A 85 4.36 -12.74 3.17
N PHE A 86 3.37 -12.67 4.02
CA PHE A 86 3.17 -11.53 4.90
C PHE A 86 3.88 -11.80 6.21
N ASN A 87 5.00 -11.13 6.42
CA ASN A 87 5.79 -11.26 7.63
C ASN A 87 5.43 -10.12 8.58
N GLU A 88 5.01 -10.46 9.78
CA GLU A 88 4.67 -9.51 10.84
C GLU A 88 5.81 -8.53 11.13
N ASP A 89 7.07 -9.01 11.10
CA ASP A 89 8.25 -8.17 11.32
C ASP A 89 8.44 -7.12 10.21
N THR A 90 8.09 -7.47 8.97
CA THR A 90 8.09 -6.50 7.86
C THR A 90 7.02 -5.45 8.06
N CYS A 91 5.80 -5.85 8.45
CA CYS A 91 4.72 -4.92 8.76
C CYS A 91 5.11 -3.97 9.90
N LYS A 92 5.71 -4.48 10.97
CA LYS A 92 6.20 -3.68 12.09
C LYS A 92 7.23 -2.66 11.64
N ARG A 93 8.22 -3.06 10.84
CA ARG A 93 9.24 -2.13 10.31
C ARG A 93 8.65 -1.03 9.43
N VAL A 94 7.70 -1.37 8.58
CA VAL A 94 7.01 -0.39 7.73
C VAL A 94 6.28 0.63 8.60
N LEU A 95 5.59 0.18 9.64
CA LEU A 95 4.90 1.05 10.58
C LEU A 95 5.87 1.92 11.40
N GLU A 96 7.00 1.38 11.87
CA GLU A 96 8.06 2.15 12.54
C GLU A 96 8.62 3.26 11.64
N GLU A 97 8.93 2.93 10.39
CA GLU A 97 9.42 3.90 9.40
C GLU A 97 8.38 4.98 9.11
N LEU A 98 7.10 4.61 8.95
CA LEU A 98 6.02 5.56 8.79
C LEU A 98 5.90 6.50 9.99
N MET A 99 5.90 5.95 11.20
CA MET A 99 5.78 6.75 12.43
C MET A 99 6.98 7.66 12.67
N MET A 100 8.16 7.25 12.20
CA MET A 100 9.42 8.01 12.33
C MET A 100 9.56 9.10 11.25
N TRP A 101 9.24 8.80 10.00
CA TRP A 101 9.57 9.65 8.85
C TRP A 101 8.35 10.19 8.09
N GLY A 102 7.15 9.74 8.43
CA GLY A 102 5.91 10.21 7.80
C GLY A 102 5.71 11.70 8.00
N ASN A 103 5.11 12.34 7.01
CA ASN A 103 4.72 13.74 7.09
C ASN A 103 3.71 13.93 8.24
N ARG A 104 3.88 15.00 8.99
CA ARG A 104 3.09 15.31 10.18
C ARG A 104 2.34 16.61 10.03
N VAL A 105 1.28 16.76 10.79
CA VAL A 105 0.48 17.99 10.97
C VAL A 105 0.61 18.53 12.40
N ASN A 106 -0.06 19.62 12.69
CA ASN A 106 -0.10 20.23 14.03
C ASN A 106 1.30 20.50 14.61
N GLY A 107 2.18 21.11 13.79
CA GLY A 107 3.53 21.43 14.26
C GLY A 107 4.47 20.21 14.40
N GLY A 108 4.10 19.08 13.83
CA GLY A 108 4.89 17.84 13.89
C GLY A 108 4.43 16.85 14.96
N GLU A 109 3.37 17.14 15.68
CA GLU A 109 2.88 16.28 16.77
C GLU A 109 2.08 15.08 16.25
N THR A 110 1.26 15.28 15.22
CA THR A 110 0.32 14.27 14.74
C THR A 110 0.73 13.74 13.36
N LEU A 111 0.71 12.42 13.16
CA LEU A 111 0.90 11.83 11.84
C LEU A 111 -0.17 12.36 10.88
N GLY A 112 0.24 12.80 9.70
CA GLY A 112 -0.67 13.18 8.64
C GLY A 112 -1.51 12.01 8.15
N LYS A 113 -2.65 12.28 7.51
CA LYS A 113 -3.47 11.20 6.92
C LYS A 113 -2.61 10.35 5.99
N THR A 114 -2.73 9.06 6.13
CA THR A 114 -1.88 8.05 5.49
C THR A 114 -2.74 6.98 4.86
N ILE A 115 -2.42 6.59 3.63
CA ILE A 115 -2.96 5.38 3.00
C ILE A 115 -1.84 4.36 2.92
N ILE A 116 -2.10 3.14 3.41
CA ILE A 116 -1.23 1.99 3.23
C ILE A 116 -1.93 1.03 2.27
N PHE A 117 -1.28 0.72 1.14
CA PHE A 117 -1.82 -0.22 0.16
C PHE A 117 -1.41 -1.64 0.53
N ALA A 118 -2.39 -2.44 0.90
CA ALA A 118 -2.18 -3.84 1.23
C ALA A 118 -2.48 -4.72 0.03
N TYR A 119 -1.80 -5.86 -0.05
CA TYR A 119 -1.94 -6.80 -1.17
C TYR A 119 -3.31 -7.50 -1.19
N ASN A 120 -3.82 -7.89 -0.01
CA ASN A 120 -5.12 -8.52 0.17
C ASN A 120 -5.68 -8.22 1.57
N HIS A 121 -6.91 -8.69 1.84
CA HIS A 121 -7.60 -8.48 3.11
C HIS A 121 -6.80 -8.98 4.32
N ARG A 122 -6.18 -10.16 4.24
CA ARG A 122 -5.37 -10.74 5.33
C ARG A 122 -4.14 -9.88 5.64
N HIS A 123 -3.44 -9.41 4.60
CA HIS A 123 -2.32 -8.47 4.77
C HIS A 123 -2.78 -7.16 5.41
N ALA A 124 -3.89 -6.60 4.95
CA ALA A 124 -4.45 -5.39 5.52
C ALA A 124 -4.81 -5.55 7.00
N GLN A 125 -5.45 -6.67 7.37
CA GLN A 125 -5.77 -6.97 8.76
C GLN A 125 -4.51 -7.12 9.61
N MET A 126 -3.48 -7.82 9.12
CA MET A 126 -2.19 -7.95 9.81
C MET A 126 -1.54 -6.58 10.09
N ILE A 127 -1.56 -5.66 9.13
CA ILE A 127 -1.02 -4.30 9.32
C ILE A 127 -1.79 -3.56 10.41
N VAL A 128 -3.13 -3.63 10.40
CA VAL A 128 -3.98 -3.01 11.42
C VAL A 128 -3.70 -3.59 12.80
N ASP A 129 -3.63 -4.91 12.92
CA ASP A 129 -3.33 -5.60 14.19
C ASP A 129 -1.93 -5.24 14.70
N CYS A 130 -0.92 -5.22 13.82
CA CYS A 130 0.43 -4.77 14.17
C CYS A 130 0.42 -3.33 14.70
N PHE A 131 -0.31 -2.42 14.04
CA PHE A 131 -0.39 -1.03 14.50
C PHE A 131 -0.96 -0.94 15.92
N HIS A 132 -2.09 -1.58 16.19
CA HIS A 132 -2.71 -1.52 17.51
C HIS A 132 -1.89 -2.20 18.60
N ASN A 133 -1.15 -3.26 18.26
CA ASN A 133 -0.23 -3.92 19.20
C ASN A 133 1.00 -3.07 19.52
N MET A 134 1.55 -2.36 18.52
CA MET A 134 2.75 -1.53 18.69
C MET A 134 2.45 -0.18 19.34
N TYR A 135 1.27 0.37 19.10
CA TYR A 135 0.87 1.71 19.50
C TYR A 135 -0.48 1.72 20.23
N PRO A 136 -0.58 1.02 21.38
CA PRO A 136 -1.83 0.88 22.12
C PRO A 136 -2.35 2.19 22.72
N GLU A 137 -1.53 3.24 22.75
CA GLU A 137 -1.92 4.59 23.19
C GLU A 137 -2.83 5.31 22.19
N TYR A 138 -2.87 4.87 20.92
CA TYR A 138 -3.75 5.47 19.92
C TYR A 138 -5.15 4.88 20.00
N PRO A 139 -6.20 5.70 19.77
CA PRO A 139 -7.57 5.20 19.68
C PRO A 139 -7.74 4.12 18.60
N ALA A 140 -8.67 3.19 18.82
CA ALA A 140 -8.92 2.07 17.90
C ALA A 140 -9.32 2.52 16.48
N ASN A 141 -9.90 3.70 16.34
CA ASN A 141 -10.26 4.29 15.04
C ASN A 141 -9.11 5.00 14.32
N THR A 142 -7.91 5.06 14.91
CA THR A 142 -6.75 5.72 14.29
C THR A 142 -6.24 4.97 13.06
N CYS A 143 -6.22 3.64 13.10
CA CYS A 143 -5.82 2.76 11.99
C CYS A 143 -6.93 1.77 11.70
N GLN A 144 -7.48 1.79 10.49
CA GLN A 144 -8.60 0.92 10.12
C GLN A 144 -8.40 0.34 8.72
N LEU A 145 -8.96 -0.86 8.54
CA LEU A 145 -9.01 -1.54 7.26
C LEU A 145 -10.16 -0.98 6.42
N VAL A 146 -9.86 -0.64 5.17
CA VAL A 146 -10.82 -0.12 4.17
C VAL A 146 -10.81 -1.05 2.96
N ASP A 147 -11.85 -1.88 2.83
CA ASP A 147 -11.97 -2.92 1.82
C ASP A 147 -13.43 -3.05 1.36
N TYR A 148 -13.64 -3.42 0.11
CA TYR A 148 -14.97 -3.69 -0.46
C TYR A 148 -15.70 -4.88 0.19
N SER A 149 -14.98 -5.83 0.80
CA SER A 149 -15.57 -6.94 1.53
C SER A 149 -16.32 -6.51 2.79
N ILE A 150 -16.06 -5.30 3.27
CA ILE A 150 -16.70 -4.72 4.45
C ILE A 150 -17.97 -4.01 4.02
N SER A 151 -19.12 -4.39 4.58
CA SER A 151 -20.45 -3.86 4.21
C SER A 151 -20.60 -2.33 4.34
N TYR A 152 -19.71 -1.67 5.07
CA TYR A 152 -19.66 -0.22 5.29
C TYR A 152 -18.34 0.41 4.78
N GLY A 153 -17.65 -0.25 3.85
CA GLY A 153 -16.37 0.24 3.31
C GLY A 153 -16.45 1.66 2.71
N GLN A 154 -17.54 1.99 2.02
CA GLN A 154 -17.76 3.34 1.50
C GLN A 154 -17.95 4.38 2.62
N ASP A 155 -18.64 4.01 3.70
CA ASP A 155 -18.79 4.90 4.87
C ASP A 155 -17.44 5.13 5.56
N LEU A 156 -16.54 4.14 5.57
CA LEU A 156 -15.20 4.28 6.09
C LEU A 156 -14.34 5.25 5.27
N VAL A 157 -14.50 5.28 3.94
CA VAL A 157 -13.85 6.28 3.09
C VAL A 157 -14.28 7.70 3.47
N LEU A 158 -15.58 7.92 3.65
CA LEU A 158 -16.11 9.21 4.10
C LEU A 158 -15.63 9.55 5.52
N GLN A 159 -15.58 8.57 6.42
CA GLN A 159 -15.02 8.78 7.76
C GLN A 159 -13.52 9.12 7.68
N PHE A 160 -12.75 8.44 6.83
CA PHE A 160 -11.34 8.76 6.63
C PHE A 160 -11.14 10.19 6.13
N GLU A 161 -12.01 10.69 5.26
CA GLU A 161 -11.97 12.06 4.80
C GLU A 161 -12.27 13.06 5.93
N GLN A 162 -13.34 12.83 6.71
CA GLN A 162 -13.94 13.81 7.62
C GLN A 162 -13.45 13.73 9.06
N ASN A 163 -13.02 12.55 9.52
CA ASN A 163 -12.63 12.33 10.91
C ASN A 163 -11.11 12.47 11.08
N ASP A 164 -10.72 13.45 11.88
CA ASP A 164 -9.32 13.72 12.17
C ASP A 164 -8.62 12.67 13.05
N GLU A 165 -9.36 11.84 13.77
CA GLU A 165 -8.78 10.74 14.54
C GLU A 165 -8.43 9.53 13.66
N PHE A 166 -9.13 9.36 12.54
CA PHE A 166 -8.84 8.32 11.56
C PHE A 166 -7.63 8.76 10.71
N ARG A 167 -6.43 8.32 11.06
CA ARG A 167 -5.16 8.75 10.46
C ARG A 167 -4.60 7.80 9.42
N ILE A 168 -4.81 6.50 9.59
CA ILE A 168 -4.22 5.46 8.74
C ILE A 168 -5.33 4.58 8.17
N ALA A 169 -5.55 4.68 6.86
CA ALA A 169 -6.42 3.78 6.12
C ALA A 169 -5.57 2.68 5.47
N VAL A 170 -5.76 1.43 5.86
CA VAL A 170 -5.13 0.29 5.22
C VAL A 170 -6.08 -0.24 4.15
N SER A 171 -5.75 -0.03 2.88
CA SER A 171 -6.66 -0.26 1.75
C SER A 171 -6.27 -1.48 0.93
N VAL A 172 -7.29 -2.20 0.47
CA VAL A 172 -7.19 -3.20 -0.59
C VAL A 172 -8.08 -2.73 -1.74
N ASP A 173 -7.47 -2.30 -2.84
CA ASP A 173 -8.10 -1.88 -4.11
C ASP A 173 -9.18 -0.77 -4.00
N MET A 174 -9.48 -0.22 -2.81
CA MET A 174 -10.53 0.80 -2.65
C MET A 174 -10.05 2.24 -2.81
N LEU A 175 -8.82 2.52 -2.43
CA LEU A 175 -8.27 3.89 -2.40
C LEU A 175 -7.24 4.14 -3.51
N ASP A 176 -7.09 3.22 -4.45
CA ASP A 176 -6.12 3.29 -5.56
C ASP A 176 -6.56 4.29 -6.62
N THR A 177 -7.87 4.35 -6.89
CA THR A 177 -8.45 5.18 -7.94
C THR A 177 -9.77 5.80 -7.53
N GLY A 178 -10.01 7.03 -7.97
CA GLY A 178 -11.31 7.69 -7.84
C GLY A 178 -11.65 8.24 -6.45
N VAL A 179 -10.71 8.22 -5.52
CA VAL A 179 -10.88 8.82 -4.19
C VAL A 179 -10.05 10.10 -4.12
N ASP A 180 -10.73 11.21 -3.89
CA ASP A 180 -10.09 12.52 -3.69
C ASP A 180 -10.11 12.89 -2.21
N VAL A 181 -9.03 12.60 -1.51
CA VAL A 181 -8.82 12.99 -0.10
C VAL A 181 -7.62 13.94 -0.02
N PRO A 182 -7.81 15.24 -0.22
CA PRO A 182 -6.71 16.22 -0.26
C PRO A 182 -5.87 16.28 1.02
N ALA A 183 -6.39 15.79 2.14
CA ALA A 183 -5.71 15.75 3.42
C ALA A 183 -4.64 14.63 3.53
N VAL A 184 -4.55 13.72 2.55
CA VAL A 184 -3.55 12.64 2.56
C VAL A 184 -2.17 13.21 2.33
N LEU A 185 -1.26 12.90 3.25
CA LEU A 185 0.14 13.36 3.23
C LEU A 185 1.15 12.23 3.04
N ASN A 186 0.74 10.99 3.29
CA ASN A 186 1.61 9.82 3.19
C ASN A 186 0.93 8.70 2.40
N LEU A 187 1.72 8.06 1.53
CA LEU A 187 1.35 6.84 0.81
C LEU A 187 2.42 5.78 1.08
N VAL A 188 2.01 4.55 1.42
CA VAL A 188 2.89 3.42 1.79
C VAL A 188 2.49 2.17 1.02
#